data_18ee0036dcb72aea052819a6632d536a
#
_entry.id   18ee0036dcb72aea052819a6632d536a
#
_cell.length_a   1.000
_cell.length_b   1.000
_cell.length_c   1.000
_cell.angle_alpha   90.00
_cell.angle_beta   90.00
_cell.angle_gamma   90.00
#
_symmetry.space_group_name_H-M   'P 1'
#
loop_
_entity.id
_entity.type
_entity.pdbx_description
1 polymer ?
#
loop_
_entity_poly.entity_id
_entity_poly.type
_entity_poly.pdbx_seq_one_letter_code
_entity_poly.pdbx_strand_id
1 'polypeptide(L)'
;MAVKDDPLQKAKRKVSEQKQESAAKRVKANSGAKEDIRSAPQAAEKVKGGPASGKQQEKQQKHRSKTIQDAIMKWETLRRHDISTKQREELISTLMQELKGRLAGMAASPSGSRILQACVKHGSPEQRSQILDELQPSFLELSKSPYAHFLVCKLIDTAPKSATEGFMKAFKGQVVKLLRHPCGSRVINELYTRASGKQRKLLAAEFYGREMVIFSQDAAPKTLAECLGSMDDTGKHRVVQQMSINLIPVLEKGLLDPILVHGLVAEYMEAAPPTAVADVVEMLAGPPLLHMVHSRPGATAACQVLAMATAKQRKKVIKAMKGHVKVMAIDEWAHVVLMAALEHTDDTALLRKTLVPELLADLGDLCQHKVACNIFVHLLAPSNRAYLPPHVSALLAPRPAAAMSTKSAPEAPAAASDVPEEEVPSTVAAPVSSKKDAVLRRQELLSSGKGSLVAELTSVCATNATKLLLSPRGCDLLVEAACGSEGGLLMDACPEGVALVQDAIVAATRDEPGTSDEGLTEPVMENFFGSRALKKLIGRGQGSDRAASEARKVAAKLWESSMKGKCKALSSSHAAKVLAAVFLFADKETRENVKRELLVVMEDEASIKAWAERALGAKAEAKQRPEQQQRKKKKK
;
A
#
# COMPACT_ATOMS: atom_id res chain seq x y z
N MET A 1 51.31 -22.85 3.92
CA MET A 1 50.38 -21.71 3.77
C MET A 1 48.96 -22.23 3.92
N ALA A 2 48.34 -22.03 5.07
CA ALA A 2 46.98 -22.49 5.35
C ALA A 2 46.02 -21.41 4.88
N VAL A 3 45.12 -21.77 3.96
CA VAL A 3 44.05 -20.91 3.45
C VAL A 3 43.05 -20.70 4.58
N LYS A 4 42.90 -19.45 5.04
CA LYS A 4 41.90 -19.08 6.04
C LYS A 4 40.52 -19.07 5.35
N ASP A 5 39.62 -19.91 5.82
CA ASP A 5 38.23 -19.96 5.39
C ASP A 5 37.52 -18.61 5.62
N ASP A 6 36.86 -18.12 4.58
CA ASP A 6 36.07 -16.88 4.55
C ASP A 6 34.90 -16.96 5.55
N PRO A 7 34.75 -15.97 6.45
CA PRO A 7 33.66 -15.92 7.44
C PRO A 7 32.28 -15.99 6.81
N LEU A 8 32.12 -15.52 5.57
CA LEU A 8 30.84 -15.51 4.84
C LEU A 8 30.40 -16.91 4.38
N GLN A 9 31.37 -17.78 4.03
CA GLN A 9 31.09 -19.17 3.69
C GLN A 9 30.70 -20.00 4.93
N LYS A 10 31.30 -19.70 6.08
CA LYS A 10 30.96 -20.33 7.36
C LYS A 10 29.56 -19.98 7.86
N ALA A 11 29.12 -18.73 7.63
CA ALA A 11 27.76 -18.28 7.92
C ALA A 11 26.72 -18.93 7.00
N LYS A 12 27.01 -19.06 5.70
CA LYS A 12 26.11 -19.74 4.73
C LYS A 12 25.95 -21.23 5.02
N ARG A 13 27.01 -21.93 5.45
CA ARG A 13 26.93 -23.33 5.89
C ARG A 13 26.05 -23.49 7.14
N LYS A 14 26.22 -22.66 8.18
CA LYS A 14 25.37 -22.70 9.38
C LYS A 14 23.89 -22.47 9.08
N VAL A 15 23.55 -21.56 8.17
CA VAL A 15 22.15 -21.30 7.78
C VAL A 15 21.56 -22.47 6.98
N SER A 16 22.37 -23.18 6.16
CA SER A 16 21.90 -24.36 5.44
C SER A 16 21.67 -25.56 6.36
N GLU A 17 22.56 -25.76 7.36
CA GLU A 17 22.40 -26.80 8.37
C GLU A 17 21.19 -26.58 9.28
N GLN A 18 20.92 -25.35 9.72
CA GLN A 18 19.71 -25.01 10.48
C GLN A 18 18.43 -25.22 9.67
N LYS A 19 18.45 -24.93 8.35
CA LYS A 19 17.29 -25.21 7.47
C LYS A 19 17.07 -26.72 7.28
N GLN A 20 18.11 -27.52 7.19
CA GLN A 20 18.00 -28.98 7.09
C GLN A 20 17.53 -29.61 8.42
N GLU A 21 17.99 -29.11 9.56
CA GLU A 21 17.58 -29.59 10.87
C GLU A 21 16.13 -29.23 11.20
N SER A 22 15.67 -28.04 10.78
CA SER A 22 14.26 -27.63 10.91
C SER A 22 13.33 -28.41 9.98
N ALA A 23 13.79 -28.78 8.78
CA ALA A 23 13.05 -29.66 7.86
C ALA A 23 12.96 -31.10 8.40
N ALA A 24 14.03 -31.62 8.99
CA ALA A 24 14.04 -32.96 9.61
C ALA A 24 13.15 -33.04 10.86
N LYS A 25 13.08 -31.97 11.68
CA LYS A 25 12.17 -31.87 12.81
C LYS A 25 10.69 -31.79 12.38
N ARG A 26 10.39 -31.12 11.24
CA ARG A 26 9.03 -31.09 10.65
C ARG A 26 8.62 -32.46 10.09
N VAL A 27 9.53 -33.24 9.53
CA VAL A 27 9.25 -34.60 9.03
C VAL A 27 8.98 -35.56 10.20
N LYS A 28 9.73 -35.46 11.33
CA LYS A 28 9.49 -36.25 12.55
C LYS A 28 8.20 -35.87 13.27
N ALA A 29 7.79 -34.59 13.28
CA ALA A 29 6.52 -34.17 13.86
C ALA A 29 5.30 -34.65 13.05
N ASN A 30 5.48 -34.85 11.72
CA ASN A 30 4.40 -35.34 10.85
C ASN A 30 4.29 -36.88 10.81
N SER A 31 5.29 -37.61 11.28
CA SER A 31 5.26 -39.07 11.42
C SER A 31 4.64 -39.55 12.74
N GLY A 32 4.66 -38.69 13.80
CA GLY A 32 4.03 -38.99 15.09
C GLY A 32 2.50 -38.78 15.14
N ALA A 33 1.93 -38.09 14.15
CA ALA A 33 0.47 -37.79 14.13
C ALA A 33 -0.36 -38.82 13.32
N LYS A 34 0.19 -39.97 12.97
CA LYS A 34 -0.51 -40.97 12.15
C LYS A 34 -1.10 -42.16 12.92
N GLU A 35 -0.94 -42.24 14.23
CA GLU A 35 -1.37 -43.41 15.00
C GLU A 35 -2.64 -43.24 15.85
N ASP A 36 -3.20 -42.03 16.03
CA ASP A 36 -4.34 -41.84 16.96
C ASP A 36 -5.70 -41.52 16.31
N ILE A 37 -5.93 -41.86 15.04
CA ILE A 37 -7.26 -41.79 14.42
C ILE A 37 -7.72 -43.19 13.99
N ARG A 38 -7.87 -44.08 14.95
CA ARG A 38 -8.63 -45.34 14.82
C ARG A 38 -9.43 -45.57 16.09
N SER A 39 -10.61 -44.90 16.19
CA SER A 39 -11.76 -45.47 16.91
C SER A 39 -12.86 -44.39 17.06
N ALA A 40 -13.77 -44.35 16.11
CA ALA A 40 -15.15 -43.91 16.32
C ALA A 40 -16.06 -44.89 15.60
N PRO A 41 -17.06 -45.47 16.26
CA PRO A 41 -17.90 -46.49 15.64
C PRO A 41 -18.94 -45.83 14.72
N GLN A 42 -18.85 -46.12 13.43
CA GLN A 42 -19.95 -45.85 12.49
C GLN A 42 -21.03 -46.92 12.68
N ALA A 43 -22.17 -46.53 13.20
CA ALA A 43 -23.39 -47.30 13.05
C ALA A 43 -23.83 -47.22 11.59
N ALA A 44 -23.47 -48.18 10.80
CA ALA A 44 -23.98 -48.38 9.44
C ALA A 44 -24.98 -49.51 9.47
N GLU A 45 -26.25 -49.20 9.19
CA GLU A 45 -27.30 -50.15 8.84
C GLU A 45 -26.84 -51.08 7.71
N LYS A 46 -26.78 -52.37 8.02
CA LYS A 46 -26.52 -53.44 7.05
C LYS A 46 -27.72 -53.61 6.15
N VAL A 47 -27.78 -52.99 5.00
CA VAL A 47 -28.58 -53.43 3.87
C VAL A 47 -27.85 -54.61 3.23
N LYS A 48 -28.44 -55.79 3.31
CA LYS A 48 -27.97 -57.01 2.65
C LYS A 48 -28.12 -56.88 1.13
N GLY A 49 -27.03 -56.43 0.45
CA GLY A 49 -26.90 -56.55 -1.01
C GLY A 49 -26.04 -57.77 -1.34
N GLY A 50 -26.51 -58.63 -2.24
CA GLY A 50 -25.91 -59.93 -2.58
C GLY A 50 -24.54 -59.83 -3.26
N PRO A 51 -23.80 -60.92 -3.45
CA PRO A 51 -22.38 -61.04 -3.85
C PRO A 51 -22.05 -60.52 -5.27
N ALA A 52 -23.01 -60.08 -6.08
CA ALA A 52 -22.80 -59.50 -7.40
C ALA A 52 -22.32 -58.02 -7.36
N SER A 53 -22.64 -57.27 -6.29
CA SER A 53 -22.30 -55.83 -6.14
C SER A 53 -20.80 -55.61 -5.85
N GLY A 54 -20.14 -56.49 -5.10
CA GLY A 54 -18.75 -56.37 -4.75
C GLY A 54 -17.76 -56.45 -5.93
N LYS A 55 -18.03 -57.38 -6.86
CA LYS A 55 -17.19 -57.56 -8.07
C LYS A 55 -17.30 -56.39 -9.06
N GLN A 56 -18.48 -55.76 -9.13
CA GLN A 56 -18.65 -54.54 -9.95
C GLN A 56 -17.97 -53.32 -9.33
N GLN A 57 -18.00 -53.17 -8.01
CA GLN A 57 -17.30 -52.10 -7.30
C GLN A 57 -15.77 -52.24 -7.40
N GLU A 58 -15.21 -53.47 -7.26
CA GLU A 58 -13.80 -53.73 -7.47
C GLU A 58 -13.33 -53.46 -8.91
N LYS A 59 -14.12 -53.88 -9.92
CA LYS A 59 -13.83 -53.58 -11.33
C LYS A 59 -13.85 -52.06 -11.61
N GLN A 60 -14.82 -51.36 -11.05
CA GLN A 60 -14.90 -49.90 -11.18
C GLN A 60 -13.71 -49.20 -10.47
N GLN A 61 -13.27 -49.69 -9.32
CA GLN A 61 -12.15 -49.15 -8.58
C GLN A 61 -10.80 -49.38 -9.28
N LYS A 62 -10.59 -50.57 -9.86
CA LYS A 62 -9.44 -50.89 -10.71
C LYS A 62 -9.41 -50.07 -12.00
N HIS A 63 -10.55 -49.87 -12.64
CA HIS A 63 -10.68 -49.03 -13.83
C HIS A 63 -10.40 -47.53 -13.51
N ARG A 64 -10.89 -47.04 -12.37
CA ARG A 64 -10.56 -45.70 -11.87
C ARG A 64 -9.05 -45.50 -11.62
N SER A 65 -8.39 -46.50 -11.02
CA SER A 65 -6.95 -46.46 -10.75
C SER A 65 -6.14 -46.40 -12.06
N LYS A 66 -6.51 -47.22 -13.06
CA LYS A 66 -5.83 -47.22 -14.36
C LYS A 66 -5.99 -45.88 -15.11
N THR A 67 -7.21 -45.35 -15.17
CA THR A 67 -7.46 -44.04 -15.82
C THR A 67 -6.66 -42.90 -15.18
N ILE A 68 -6.48 -42.90 -13.85
CA ILE A 68 -5.67 -41.89 -13.16
C ILE A 68 -4.19 -42.07 -13.51
N GLN A 69 -3.68 -43.31 -13.58
CA GLN A 69 -2.28 -43.57 -13.96
C GLN A 69 -2.01 -43.13 -15.41
N ASP A 70 -2.89 -43.43 -16.35
CA ASP A 70 -2.78 -43.00 -17.74
C ASP A 70 -2.81 -41.47 -17.84
N ALA A 71 -3.66 -40.82 -17.06
CA ALA A 71 -3.71 -39.36 -16.98
C ALA A 71 -2.43 -38.74 -16.39
N ILE A 72 -1.78 -39.39 -15.43
CA ILE A 72 -0.48 -38.95 -14.86
C ILE A 72 0.61 -39.04 -15.92
N MET A 73 0.68 -40.13 -16.70
CA MET A 73 1.68 -40.29 -17.77
C MET A 73 1.53 -39.21 -18.84
N LYS A 74 0.29 -38.92 -19.25
CA LYS A 74 0.00 -37.82 -20.21
C LYS A 74 0.35 -36.46 -19.64
N TRP A 75 0.10 -36.22 -18.35
CA TRP A 75 0.48 -34.98 -17.66
C TRP A 75 1.98 -34.79 -17.54
N GLU A 76 2.76 -35.86 -17.30
CA GLU A 76 4.21 -35.81 -17.30
C GLU A 76 4.73 -35.41 -18.69
N THR A 77 4.14 -35.95 -19.75
CA THR A 77 4.43 -35.54 -21.13
C THR A 77 4.07 -34.08 -21.36
N LEU A 78 2.89 -33.62 -20.91
CA LEU A 78 2.42 -32.24 -21.05
C LEU A 78 3.34 -31.20 -20.40
N ARG A 79 4.08 -31.59 -19.33
CA ARG A 79 5.03 -30.71 -18.62
C ARG A 79 6.37 -30.54 -19.32
N ARG A 80 6.69 -31.36 -20.30
CA ARG A 80 7.95 -31.29 -21.03
C ARG A 80 8.04 -29.98 -21.83
N HIS A 81 9.27 -29.46 -21.96
CA HIS A 81 9.52 -28.22 -22.69
C HIS A 81 9.67 -28.44 -24.21
N ASP A 82 9.96 -29.68 -24.61
CA ASP A 82 10.29 -30.10 -25.98
C ASP A 82 9.08 -30.40 -26.86
N ILE A 83 7.85 -30.33 -26.33
CA ILE A 83 6.61 -30.54 -27.10
C ILE A 83 6.02 -29.27 -27.68
N SER A 84 5.53 -29.38 -28.91
CA SER A 84 4.87 -28.28 -29.62
C SER A 84 3.50 -27.93 -29.02
N THR A 85 3.02 -26.71 -29.30
CA THR A 85 1.69 -26.26 -28.84
C THR A 85 0.57 -27.17 -29.35
N LYS A 86 0.65 -27.61 -30.63
CA LYS A 86 -0.33 -28.53 -31.21
C LYS A 86 -0.39 -29.87 -30.49
N GLN A 87 0.76 -30.46 -30.19
CA GLN A 87 0.83 -31.73 -29.43
C GLN A 87 0.27 -31.58 -28.02
N ARG A 88 0.45 -30.41 -27.38
CA ARG A 88 -0.17 -30.12 -26.08
C ARG A 88 -1.68 -30.07 -26.17
N GLU A 89 -2.22 -29.40 -27.17
CA GLU A 89 -3.66 -29.30 -27.40
C GLU A 89 -4.30 -30.67 -27.68
N GLU A 90 -3.64 -31.52 -28.47
CA GLU A 90 -4.09 -32.90 -28.74
C GLU A 90 -4.10 -33.76 -27.46
N LEU A 91 -3.01 -33.70 -26.65
CA LEU A 91 -2.94 -34.39 -25.37
C LEU A 91 -4.03 -33.92 -24.40
N ILE A 92 -4.29 -32.61 -24.35
CA ILE A 92 -5.36 -32.06 -23.51
C ILE A 92 -6.72 -32.51 -24.02
N SER A 93 -6.97 -32.52 -25.34
CA SER A 93 -8.22 -33.00 -25.94
C SER A 93 -8.47 -34.46 -25.58
N THR A 94 -7.43 -35.30 -25.65
CA THR A 94 -7.51 -36.73 -25.26
C THR A 94 -7.82 -36.87 -23.78
N LEU A 95 -7.10 -36.12 -22.90
CA LEU A 95 -7.37 -36.09 -21.47
C LEU A 95 -8.82 -35.69 -21.16
N MET A 96 -9.30 -34.64 -21.81
CA MET A 96 -10.66 -34.12 -21.60
C MET A 96 -11.72 -35.14 -22.02
N GLN A 97 -11.53 -35.86 -23.13
CA GLN A 97 -12.46 -36.92 -23.55
C GLN A 97 -12.49 -38.09 -22.56
N GLU A 98 -11.33 -38.55 -22.08
CA GLU A 98 -11.24 -39.66 -21.13
C GLU A 98 -11.81 -39.31 -19.74
N LEU A 99 -11.74 -38.05 -19.35
CA LEU A 99 -12.13 -37.56 -18.04
C LEU A 99 -13.52 -36.91 -18.00
N LYS A 100 -14.18 -36.79 -19.13
CA LYS A 100 -15.52 -36.17 -19.26
C LYS A 100 -16.51 -36.75 -18.24
N GLY A 101 -17.22 -35.88 -17.55
CA GLY A 101 -18.17 -36.24 -16.48
C GLY A 101 -17.53 -36.66 -15.15
N ARG A 102 -16.19 -36.60 -15.03
CA ARG A 102 -15.44 -36.99 -13.81
C ARG A 102 -14.49 -35.88 -13.30
N LEU A 103 -14.45 -34.71 -13.93
CA LEU A 103 -13.52 -33.66 -13.60
C LEU A 103 -13.62 -33.19 -12.14
N ALA A 104 -14.83 -33.04 -11.59
CA ALA A 104 -15.06 -32.62 -10.21
C ALA A 104 -14.46 -33.62 -9.19
N GLY A 105 -14.67 -34.93 -9.41
CA GLY A 105 -14.10 -35.96 -8.56
C GLY A 105 -12.57 -36.04 -8.64
N MET A 106 -12.01 -35.82 -9.82
CA MET A 106 -10.55 -35.73 -10.00
C MET A 106 -9.96 -34.48 -9.34
N ALA A 107 -10.60 -33.34 -9.50
CA ALA A 107 -10.15 -32.07 -8.91
C ALA A 107 -9.95 -32.16 -7.39
N ALA A 108 -10.73 -32.99 -6.70
CA ALA A 108 -10.62 -33.18 -5.26
C ALA A 108 -9.36 -33.99 -4.84
N SER A 109 -8.66 -34.66 -5.77
CA SER A 109 -7.41 -35.38 -5.48
C SER A 109 -6.14 -34.55 -5.76
N PRO A 110 -5.02 -34.80 -5.06
CA PRO A 110 -3.78 -34.03 -5.27
C PRO A 110 -3.26 -34.12 -6.72
N SER A 111 -3.20 -35.33 -7.29
CA SER A 111 -2.71 -35.54 -8.65
C SER A 111 -3.69 -35.02 -9.70
N GLY A 112 -4.99 -35.32 -9.53
CA GLY A 112 -6.02 -34.85 -10.44
C GLY A 112 -6.12 -33.34 -10.52
N SER A 113 -6.05 -32.64 -9.38
CA SER A 113 -6.04 -31.19 -9.36
C SER A 113 -4.84 -30.60 -10.15
N ARG A 114 -3.64 -31.18 -10.01
CA ARG A 114 -2.44 -30.75 -10.76
C ARG A 114 -2.56 -31.02 -12.27
N ILE A 115 -3.13 -32.15 -12.65
CA ILE A 115 -3.40 -32.47 -14.06
C ILE A 115 -4.33 -31.45 -14.66
N LEU A 116 -5.47 -31.16 -14.01
CA LEU A 116 -6.43 -30.17 -14.49
C LEU A 116 -5.87 -28.74 -14.51
N GLN A 117 -5.06 -28.36 -13.52
CA GLN A 117 -4.34 -27.08 -13.54
C GLN A 117 -3.40 -26.96 -14.76
N ALA A 118 -2.75 -28.05 -15.15
CA ALA A 118 -1.90 -28.06 -16.34
C ALA A 118 -2.74 -27.97 -17.64
N CYS A 119 -3.89 -28.65 -17.70
CA CYS A 119 -4.84 -28.50 -18.79
C CYS A 119 -5.34 -27.07 -18.94
N VAL A 120 -5.68 -26.40 -17.84
CA VAL A 120 -6.09 -24.99 -17.82
C VAL A 120 -4.96 -24.07 -18.24
N LYS A 121 -3.72 -24.35 -17.82
CA LYS A 121 -2.54 -23.52 -18.14
C LYS A 121 -2.18 -23.57 -19.63
N HIS A 122 -2.23 -24.76 -20.24
CA HIS A 122 -1.70 -25.01 -21.58
C HIS A 122 -2.79 -25.23 -22.65
N GLY A 123 -4.06 -25.39 -22.25
CA GLY A 123 -5.18 -25.63 -23.16
C GLY A 123 -5.58 -24.39 -23.97
N SER A 124 -6.32 -24.64 -25.05
CA SER A 124 -6.95 -23.58 -25.83
C SER A 124 -8.07 -22.87 -25.05
N PRO A 125 -8.54 -21.69 -25.48
CA PRO A 125 -9.68 -21.01 -24.85
C PRO A 125 -10.95 -21.90 -24.79
N GLU A 126 -11.21 -22.71 -25.83
CA GLU A 126 -12.36 -23.61 -25.91
C GLU A 126 -12.23 -24.74 -24.88
N GLN A 127 -11.04 -25.34 -24.75
CA GLN A 127 -10.76 -26.38 -23.76
C GLN A 127 -10.91 -25.86 -22.33
N ARG A 128 -10.47 -24.62 -22.06
CA ARG A 128 -10.66 -23.98 -20.77
C ARG A 128 -12.15 -23.75 -20.46
N SER A 129 -12.93 -23.31 -21.47
CA SER A 129 -14.37 -23.14 -21.32
C SER A 129 -15.06 -24.45 -20.98
N GLN A 130 -14.71 -25.55 -21.67
CA GLN A 130 -15.28 -26.89 -21.39
C GLN A 130 -14.99 -27.35 -19.94
N ILE A 131 -13.75 -27.12 -19.45
CA ILE A 131 -13.39 -27.45 -18.04
C ILE A 131 -14.20 -26.59 -17.08
N LEU A 132 -14.35 -25.31 -17.37
CA LEU A 132 -15.09 -24.36 -16.55
C LEU A 132 -16.57 -24.75 -16.47
N ASP A 133 -17.21 -25.06 -17.60
CA ASP A 133 -18.62 -25.40 -17.68
C ASP A 133 -18.93 -26.71 -16.92
N GLU A 134 -18.06 -27.73 -17.03
CA GLU A 134 -18.23 -28.99 -16.30
C GLU A 134 -18.02 -28.83 -14.78
N LEU A 135 -17.11 -27.97 -14.36
CA LEU A 135 -16.79 -27.76 -12.94
C LEU A 135 -17.71 -26.75 -12.26
N GLN A 136 -18.39 -25.88 -13.00
CA GLN A 136 -19.22 -24.79 -12.48
C GLN A 136 -20.22 -25.24 -11.41
N PRO A 137 -20.97 -26.32 -11.54
CA PRO A 137 -21.91 -26.78 -10.51
C PRO A 137 -21.23 -27.15 -9.18
N SER A 138 -19.94 -27.50 -9.22
CA SER A 138 -19.18 -27.98 -8.07
C SER A 138 -18.25 -26.91 -7.48
N PHE A 139 -18.24 -25.68 -8.00
CA PHE A 139 -17.27 -24.62 -7.57
C PHE A 139 -17.28 -24.38 -6.08
N LEU A 140 -18.44 -24.37 -5.42
CA LEU A 140 -18.55 -24.14 -3.98
C LEU A 140 -17.78 -25.20 -3.17
N GLU A 141 -17.93 -26.46 -3.50
CA GLU A 141 -17.28 -27.58 -2.81
C GLU A 141 -15.79 -27.66 -3.16
N LEU A 142 -15.44 -27.46 -4.44
CA LEU A 142 -14.05 -27.42 -4.89
C LEU A 142 -13.27 -26.28 -4.23
N SER A 143 -13.91 -25.13 -3.98
CA SER A 143 -13.29 -24.00 -3.30
C SER A 143 -12.90 -24.27 -1.85
N LYS A 144 -13.57 -25.22 -1.18
CA LYS A 144 -13.24 -25.63 0.19
C LYS A 144 -12.23 -26.78 0.24
N SER A 145 -11.98 -27.44 -0.88
CA SER A 145 -11.06 -28.57 -0.96
C SER A 145 -9.60 -28.10 -0.81
N PRO A 146 -8.75 -28.83 -0.03
CA PRO A 146 -7.33 -28.48 0.16
C PRO A 146 -6.50 -28.59 -1.14
N TYR A 147 -7.01 -29.27 -2.16
CA TYR A 147 -6.33 -29.47 -3.45
C TYR A 147 -7.04 -28.74 -4.59
N ALA A 148 -8.36 -28.81 -4.64
CA ALA A 148 -9.13 -28.27 -5.77
C ALA A 148 -9.21 -26.73 -5.77
N HIS A 149 -9.09 -26.06 -4.63
CA HIS A 149 -9.13 -24.60 -4.59
C HIS A 149 -8.06 -23.94 -5.48
N PHE A 150 -6.87 -24.57 -5.63
CA PHE A 150 -5.84 -24.08 -6.57
C PHE A 150 -6.30 -24.13 -8.04
N LEU A 151 -7.07 -25.17 -8.40
CA LEU A 151 -7.65 -25.26 -9.74
C LEU A 151 -8.71 -24.17 -9.94
N VAL A 152 -9.58 -23.93 -8.95
CA VAL A 152 -10.60 -22.87 -9.03
C VAL A 152 -9.92 -21.49 -9.14
N CYS A 153 -8.88 -21.20 -8.34
CA CYS A 153 -8.08 -19.98 -8.48
C CYS A 153 -7.51 -19.87 -9.90
N LYS A 154 -6.95 -20.97 -10.44
CA LYS A 154 -6.38 -20.95 -11.79
C LYS A 154 -7.42 -20.74 -12.89
N LEU A 155 -8.62 -21.29 -12.73
CA LEU A 155 -9.75 -21.03 -13.62
C LEU A 155 -10.17 -19.55 -13.56
N ILE A 156 -10.29 -18.97 -12.38
CA ILE A 156 -10.58 -17.54 -12.20
C ILE A 156 -9.49 -16.68 -12.87
N ASP A 157 -8.21 -16.99 -12.65
CA ASP A 157 -7.07 -16.27 -13.20
C ASP A 157 -7.05 -16.30 -14.74
N THR A 158 -7.36 -17.42 -15.38
CA THR A 158 -7.26 -17.60 -16.83
C THR A 158 -8.56 -17.35 -17.59
N ALA A 159 -9.70 -17.28 -16.89
CA ALA A 159 -11.00 -17.08 -17.50
C ALA A 159 -11.14 -15.70 -18.17
N PRO A 160 -11.90 -15.58 -19.27
CA PRO A 160 -12.24 -14.29 -19.84
C PRO A 160 -13.10 -13.46 -18.87
N LYS A 161 -13.07 -12.14 -19.00
CA LYS A 161 -13.84 -11.25 -18.10
C LYS A 161 -15.35 -11.56 -18.08
N SER A 162 -15.89 -12.03 -19.17
CA SER A 162 -17.31 -12.47 -19.29
C SER A 162 -17.63 -13.64 -18.36
N ALA A 163 -16.71 -14.57 -18.13
CA ALA A 163 -16.92 -15.71 -17.26
C ALA A 163 -16.91 -15.36 -15.75
N THR A 164 -16.40 -14.15 -15.38
CA THR A 164 -16.41 -13.69 -13.99
C THR A 164 -17.83 -13.67 -13.41
N GLU A 165 -18.84 -13.39 -14.23
CA GLU A 165 -20.24 -13.40 -13.80
C GLU A 165 -20.72 -14.80 -13.38
N GLY A 166 -20.24 -15.86 -14.03
CA GLY A 166 -20.51 -17.25 -13.65
C GLY A 166 -20.00 -17.59 -12.25
N PHE A 167 -18.77 -17.15 -11.91
CA PHE A 167 -18.23 -17.29 -10.55
C PHE A 167 -19.00 -16.47 -9.53
N MET A 168 -19.38 -15.23 -9.88
CA MET A 168 -20.22 -14.39 -9.01
C MET A 168 -21.55 -15.05 -8.69
N LYS A 169 -22.21 -15.66 -9.67
CA LYS A 169 -23.47 -16.43 -9.49
C LYS A 169 -23.26 -17.66 -8.61
N ALA A 170 -22.19 -18.44 -8.84
CA ALA A 170 -21.88 -19.63 -8.08
C ALA A 170 -21.61 -19.36 -6.59
N PHE A 171 -20.99 -18.23 -6.27
CA PHE A 171 -20.64 -17.87 -4.89
C PHE A 171 -21.64 -16.93 -4.20
N LYS A 172 -22.70 -16.50 -4.87
CA LYS A 172 -23.71 -15.60 -4.32
C LYS A 172 -24.31 -16.17 -3.02
N GLY A 173 -24.32 -15.36 -1.96
CA GLY A 173 -24.80 -15.74 -0.63
C GLY A 173 -23.87 -16.71 0.13
N GLN A 174 -22.66 -17.00 -0.40
CA GLN A 174 -21.68 -17.89 0.22
C GLN A 174 -20.34 -17.21 0.52
N VAL A 175 -20.15 -15.93 0.15
CA VAL A 175 -18.87 -15.21 0.29
C VAL A 175 -18.41 -15.19 1.74
N VAL A 176 -19.29 -14.88 2.69
CA VAL A 176 -18.98 -14.88 4.14
C VAL A 176 -18.49 -16.26 4.61
N LYS A 177 -19.16 -17.34 4.18
CA LYS A 177 -18.77 -18.72 4.56
C LYS A 177 -17.43 -19.12 3.94
N LEU A 178 -17.20 -18.74 2.68
CA LEU A 178 -15.95 -19.02 1.99
C LEU A 178 -14.78 -18.24 2.60
N LEU A 179 -14.97 -16.97 2.97
CA LEU A 179 -13.93 -16.18 3.63
C LEU A 179 -13.54 -16.72 5.02
N ARG A 180 -14.48 -17.38 5.73
CA ARG A 180 -14.18 -18.05 7.00
C ARG A 180 -13.44 -19.39 6.84
N HIS A 181 -13.24 -19.85 5.59
CA HIS A 181 -12.56 -21.10 5.26
C HIS A 181 -11.18 -20.84 4.67
N PRO A 182 -10.08 -21.48 5.16
CA PRO A 182 -8.71 -21.17 4.72
C PRO A 182 -8.49 -21.31 3.21
N CYS A 183 -9.09 -22.33 2.58
CA CYS A 183 -9.01 -22.50 1.12
C CYS A 183 -9.97 -21.57 0.39
N GLY A 184 -11.19 -21.42 0.89
CA GLY A 184 -12.22 -20.57 0.31
C GLY A 184 -11.82 -19.09 0.29
N SER A 185 -11.13 -18.63 1.34
CA SER A 185 -10.65 -17.25 1.42
C SER A 185 -9.70 -16.88 0.26
N ARG A 186 -8.85 -17.82 -0.17
CA ARG A 186 -7.95 -17.64 -1.32
C ARG A 186 -8.73 -17.53 -2.64
N VAL A 187 -9.76 -18.36 -2.80
CA VAL A 187 -10.63 -18.32 -4.00
C VAL A 187 -11.37 -16.99 -4.09
N ILE A 188 -11.94 -16.52 -2.97
CA ILE A 188 -12.62 -15.23 -2.93
C ILE A 188 -11.64 -14.07 -3.17
N ASN A 189 -10.41 -14.14 -2.66
CA ASN A 189 -9.39 -13.13 -2.93
C ASN A 189 -9.03 -13.06 -4.42
N GLU A 190 -8.85 -14.21 -5.08
CA GLU A 190 -8.59 -14.27 -6.53
C GLU A 190 -9.76 -13.67 -7.33
N LEU A 191 -10.99 -14.02 -6.97
CA LEU A 191 -12.19 -13.47 -7.60
C LEU A 191 -12.28 -11.96 -7.38
N TYR A 192 -12.05 -11.47 -6.17
CA TYR A 192 -12.10 -10.05 -5.83
C TYR A 192 -11.05 -9.24 -6.61
N THR A 193 -9.85 -9.79 -6.79
CA THR A 193 -8.77 -9.15 -7.53
C THR A 193 -9.15 -8.93 -8.99
N ARG A 194 -9.79 -9.91 -9.62
CA ARG A 194 -10.23 -9.85 -11.02
C ARG A 194 -11.57 -9.14 -11.24
N ALA A 195 -12.37 -9.04 -10.21
CA ALA A 195 -13.70 -8.44 -10.26
C ALA A 195 -13.65 -6.94 -10.61
N SER A 196 -14.63 -6.47 -11.39
CA SER A 196 -14.88 -5.06 -11.64
C SER A 196 -15.29 -4.32 -10.35
N GLY A 197 -15.20 -2.99 -10.33
CA GLY A 197 -15.61 -2.20 -9.17
C GLY A 197 -17.06 -2.49 -8.72
N LYS A 198 -17.97 -2.70 -9.68
CA LYS A 198 -19.36 -3.10 -9.40
C LYS A 198 -19.43 -4.47 -8.71
N GLN A 199 -18.71 -5.46 -9.22
CA GLN A 199 -18.68 -6.81 -8.67
C GLN A 199 -18.01 -6.86 -7.28
N ARG A 200 -16.95 -6.05 -7.05
CA ARG A 200 -16.32 -5.91 -5.72
C ARG A 200 -17.29 -5.40 -4.67
N LYS A 201 -18.10 -4.39 -5.01
CA LYS A 201 -19.16 -3.88 -4.11
C LYS A 201 -20.21 -4.95 -3.82
N LEU A 202 -20.58 -5.81 -4.79
CA LEU A 202 -21.51 -6.93 -4.57
C LEU A 202 -20.95 -7.98 -3.61
N LEU A 203 -19.65 -8.31 -3.71
CA LEU A 203 -18.99 -9.24 -2.79
C LEU A 203 -18.93 -8.68 -1.36
N ALA A 204 -18.68 -7.37 -1.20
CA ALA A 204 -18.68 -6.69 0.09
C ALA A 204 -20.08 -6.62 0.71
N ALA A 205 -21.11 -6.39 -0.10
CA ALA A 205 -22.51 -6.28 0.35
C ALA A 205 -23.03 -7.51 1.11
N GLU A 206 -22.47 -8.69 0.88
CA GLU A 206 -22.83 -9.89 1.64
C GLU A 206 -22.47 -9.80 3.14
N PHE A 207 -21.55 -8.92 3.50
CA PHE A 207 -21.19 -8.67 4.89
C PHE A 207 -22.16 -7.70 5.59
N TYR A 208 -22.83 -6.83 4.84
CA TYR A 208 -23.77 -5.83 5.40
C TYR A 208 -25.15 -6.42 5.76
N GLY A 209 -25.45 -7.65 5.30
CA GLY A 209 -26.68 -8.36 5.61
C GLY A 209 -27.38 -8.93 4.37
N ARG A 210 -28.26 -9.90 4.57
CA ARG A 210 -28.97 -10.56 3.47
C ARG A 210 -29.89 -9.61 2.70
N GLU A 211 -30.49 -8.66 3.38
CA GLU A 211 -31.36 -7.66 2.78
C GLU A 211 -30.61 -6.83 1.73
N MET A 212 -29.35 -6.46 2.01
CA MET A 212 -28.52 -5.72 1.08
C MET A 212 -28.18 -6.51 -0.19
N VAL A 213 -28.04 -7.82 -0.09
CA VAL A 213 -27.79 -8.71 -1.24
C VAL A 213 -29.02 -8.80 -2.14
N ILE A 214 -30.23 -8.83 -1.55
CA ILE A 214 -31.50 -8.91 -2.30
C ILE A 214 -31.78 -7.59 -3.02
N PHE A 215 -31.69 -6.48 -2.31
CA PHE A 215 -31.95 -5.15 -2.88
C PHE A 215 -30.91 -4.65 -3.88
N SER A 216 -29.68 -5.22 -3.85
CA SER A 216 -28.62 -4.86 -4.82
C SER A 216 -28.78 -5.52 -6.20
N GLN A 217 -29.81 -6.33 -6.43
CA GLN A 217 -30.03 -6.96 -7.73
C GLN A 217 -30.57 -5.97 -8.77
N ASP A 218 -31.43 -5.06 -8.36
CA ASP A 218 -32.11 -4.09 -9.24
C ASP A 218 -31.50 -2.68 -9.17
N ALA A 219 -30.70 -2.40 -8.13
CA ALA A 219 -30.04 -1.11 -7.93
C ALA A 219 -28.51 -1.19 -8.12
N ALA A 220 -27.85 -0.07 -8.39
CA ALA A 220 -26.39 0.00 -8.41
C ALA A 220 -25.82 -0.41 -7.03
N PRO A 221 -24.83 -1.33 -6.97
CA PRO A 221 -24.27 -1.76 -5.69
C PRO A 221 -23.59 -0.60 -4.98
N LYS A 222 -23.94 -0.41 -3.72
CA LYS A 222 -23.51 0.71 -2.87
C LYS A 222 -22.34 0.28 -1.97
N THR A 223 -21.52 1.24 -1.56
CA THR A 223 -20.56 1.09 -0.46
C THR A 223 -21.29 1.11 0.89
N LEU A 224 -20.62 0.69 1.96
CA LEU A 224 -21.22 0.77 3.31
C LEU A 224 -21.68 2.18 3.64
N ALA A 225 -20.85 3.20 3.41
CA ALA A 225 -21.20 4.59 3.66
C ALA A 225 -22.44 5.06 2.87
N GLU A 226 -22.54 4.69 1.58
CA GLU A 226 -23.70 4.97 0.75
C GLU A 226 -24.98 4.26 1.24
N CYS A 227 -24.83 3.03 1.79
CA CYS A 227 -25.94 2.29 2.39
C CYS A 227 -26.43 2.99 3.68
N LEU A 228 -25.51 3.29 4.59
CA LEU A 228 -25.82 3.91 5.87
C LEU A 228 -26.39 5.32 5.72
N GLY A 229 -25.94 6.09 4.72
CA GLY A 229 -26.44 7.44 4.46
C GLY A 229 -27.92 7.49 4.08
N SER A 230 -28.50 6.38 3.60
CA SER A 230 -29.91 6.28 3.22
C SER A 230 -30.82 5.63 4.29
N MET A 231 -30.29 5.31 5.48
CA MET A 231 -30.99 4.58 6.53
C MET A 231 -31.22 5.42 7.78
N ASP A 232 -32.26 5.07 8.54
CA ASP A 232 -32.44 5.54 9.90
C ASP A 232 -31.41 4.93 10.87
N ASP A 233 -31.33 5.43 12.08
CA ASP A 233 -30.30 4.99 13.05
C ASP A 233 -30.49 3.51 13.45
N THR A 234 -31.71 3.00 13.49
CA THR A 234 -31.99 1.59 13.76
C THR A 234 -31.45 0.70 12.64
N GLY A 235 -31.68 1.09 11.38
CA GLY A 235 -31.13 0.42 10.20
C GLY A 235 -29.62 0.42 10.17
N LYS A 236 -28.98 1.58 10.46
CA LYS A 236 -27.52 1.69 10.58
C LYS A 236 -26.96 0.73 11.62
N HIS A 237 -27.56 0.71 12.83
CA HIS A 237 -27.12 -0.18 13.91
C HIS A 237 -27.22 -1.64 13.51
N ARG A 238 -28.32 -2.05 12.86
CA ARG A 238 -28.54 -3.43 12.38
C ARG A 238 -27.47 -3.85 11.35
N VAL A 239 -27.17 -2.99 10.37
CA VAL A 239 -26.17 -3.27 9.34
C VAL A 239 -24.77 -3.42 9.96
N VAL A 240 -24.37 -2.50 10.85
CA VAL A 240 -23.07 -2.55 11.53
C VAL A 240 -22.97 -3.79 12.42
N GLN A 241 -24.04 -4.15 13.15
CA GLN A 241 -24.09 -5.37 13.96
C GLN A 241 -23.96 -6.62 13.10
N GLN A 242 -24.67 -6.69 11.97
CA GLN A 242 -24.57 -7.84 11.04
C GLN A 242 -23.16 -7.94 10.45
N MET A 243 -22.55 -6.79 10.12
CA MET A 243 -21.17 -6.75 9.65
C MET A 243 -20.20 -7.26 10.73
N SER A 244 -20.39 -6.87 11.99
CA SER A 244 -19.62 -7.40 13.12
C SER A 244 -19.70 -8.92 13.21
N ILE A 245 -20.91 -9.49 13.21
CA ILE A 245 -21.15 -10.94 13.24
C ILE A 245 -20.44 -11.65 12.08
N ASN A 246 -20.36 -11.02 10.93
CA ASN A 246 -19.75 -11.60 9.74
C ASN A 246 -18.23 -11.45 9.71
N LEU A 247 -17.69 -10.32 10.15
CA LEU A 247 -16.28 -9.95 10.01
C LEU A 247 -15.42 -10.47 11.17
N ILE A 248 -15.85 -10.32 12.42
CA ILE A 248 -15.06 -10.68 13.60
C ILE A 248 -14.52 -12.12 13.54
N PRO A 249 -15.32 -13.16 13.18
CA PRO A 249 -14.79 -14.52 13.08
C PRO A 249 -13.74 -14.73 11.97
N VAL A 250 -13.67 -13.84 10.98
CA VAL A 250 -12.62 -13.85 9.95
C VAL A 250 -11.31 -13.32 10.54
N LEU A 251 -11.39 -12.23 11.32
CA LEU A 251 -10.25 -11.62 12.00
C LEU A 251 -9.68 -12.55 13.09
N GLU A 252 -10.52 -13.16 13.92
CA GLU A 252 -10.12 -14.13 14.96
C GLU A 252 -9.36 -15.33 14.38
N LYS A 253 -9.72 -15.78 13.18
CA LYS A 253 -9.02 -16.86 12.47
C LYS A 253 -7.72 -16.41 11.79
N GLY A 254 -7.37 -15.13 11.85
CA GLY A 254 -6.19 -14.58 11.18
C GLY A 254 -6.25 -14.64 9.66
N LEU A 255 -7.43 -14.67 9.05
CA LEU A 255 -7.62 -14.70 7.59
C LEU A 255 -7.57 -13.29 7.02
N LEU A 256 -6.41 -12.66 7.13
CA LEU A 256 -6.17 -11.24 6.83
C LEU A 256 -5.59 -10.97 5.43
N ASP A 257 -5.14 -12.00 4.71
CA ASP A 257 -4.55 -11.80 3.37
C ASP A 257 -5.54 -11.32 2.29
N PRO A 258 -6.86 -11.66 2.33
CA PRO A 258 -7.77 -11.23 1.27
C PRO A 258 -8.01 -9.72 1.27
N ILE A 259 -7.81 -9.06 0.12
CA ILE A 259 -8.01 -7.61 -0.06
C ILE A 259 -9.45 -7.17 0.27
N LEU A 260 -10.43 -8.04 0.04
CA LEU A 260 -11.82 -7.78 0.46
C LEU A 260 -11.91 -7.54 1.97
N VAL A 261 -11.19 -8.34 2.79
CA VAL A 261 -11.17 -8.18 4.25
C VAL A 261 -10.58 -6.84 4.64
N HIS A 262 -9.53 -6.39 3.94
CA HIS A 262 -8.92 -5.08 4.16
C HIS A 262 -9.94 -3.94 4.00
N GLY A 263 -10.74 -3.99 2.92
CA GLY A 263 -11.80 -3.00 2.67
C GLY A 263 -12.89 -3.03 3.72
N LEU A 264 -13.34 -4.23 4.09
CA LEU A 264 -14.37 -4.42 5.11
C LEU A 264 -13.92 -3.91 6.49
N VAL A 265 -12.67 -4.14 6.87
CA VAL A 265 -12.11 -3.59 8.13
C VAL A 265 -12.10 -2.07 8.10
N ALA A 266 -11.62 -1.46 7.01
CA ALA A 266 -11.58 0.00 6.89
C ALA A 266 -12.97 0.62 6.99
N GLU A 267 -13.96 0.07 6.27
CA GLU A 267 -15.36 0.53 6.31
C GLU A 267 -16.00 0.29 7.69
N TYR A 268 -15.72 -0.85 8.32
CA TYR A 268 -16.23 -1.17 9.66
C TYR A 268 -15.70 -0.19 10.71
N MET A 269 -14.41 0.14 10.67
CA MET A 269 -13.79 1.08 11.61
C MET A 269 -14.30 2.52 11.45
N GLU A 270 -14.89 2.86 10.31
CA GLU A 270 -15.54 4.16 10.11
C GLU A 270 -16.97 4.19 10.64
N ALA A 271 -17.68 3.07 10.56
CA ALA A 271 -19.12 2.99 10.81
C ALA A 271 -19.49 2.43 12.18
N ALA A 272 -18.62 1.62 12.79
CA ALA A 272 -18.92 0.92 14.03
C ALA A 272 -18.80 1.82 15.27
N PRO A 273 -19.54 1.49 16.36
CA PRO A 273 -19.42 2.23 17.62
C PRO A 273 -18.03 2.06 18.23
N PRO A 274 -17.57 3.02 19.06
CA PRO A 274 -16.23 3.05 19.63
C PRO A 274 -15.79 1.78 20.35
N THR A 275 -16.70 1.12 21.07
CA THR A 275 -16.45 -0.14 21.78
C THR A 275 -16.10 -1.26 20.80
N ALA A 276 -16.88 -1.45 19.75
CA ALA A 276 -16.66 -2.48 18.73
C ALA A 276 -15.38 -2.21 17.92
N VAL A 277 -15.06 -0.93 17.68
CA VAL A 277 -13.78 -0.54 17.03
C VAL A 277 -12.60 -0.87 17.94
N ALA A 278 -12.71 -0.66 19.27
CA ALA A 278 -11.65 -1.00 20.22
C ALA A 278 -11.29 -2.49 20.19
N ASP A 279 -12.29 -3.37 20.03
CA ASP A 279 -12.09 -4.82 19.91
C ASP A 279 -11.30 -5.16 18.63
N VAL A 280 -11.64 -4.55 17.49
CA VAL A 280 -10.91 -4.73 16.24
C VAL A 280 -9.47 -4.21 16.35
N VAL A 281 -9.27 -3.06 16.98
CA VAL A 281 -7.93 -2.51 17.23
C VAL A 281 -7.10 -3.46 18.10
N GLU A 282 -7.66 -4.07 19.16
CA GLU A 282 -6.92 -5.04 19.98
C GLU A 282 -6.56 -6.30 19.20
N MET A 283 -7.45 -6.82 18.36
CA MET A 283 -7.18 -7.99 17.50
C MET A 283 -6.08 -7.74 16.46
N LEU A 284 -6.05 -6.52 15.90
CA LEU A 284 -5.11 -6.18 14.83
C LEU A 284 -3.78 -5.60 15.35
N ALA A 285 -3.73 -5.10 16.59
CA ALA A 285 -2.54 -4.44 17.14
C ALA A 285 -1.37 -5.41 17.31
N GLY A 286 -0.46 -5.43 16.33
CA GLY A 286 0.74 -6.26 16.33
C GLY A 286 1.02 -6.91 14.96
N PRO A 287 1.58 -8.13 14.94
CA PRO A 287 1.90 -8.83 13.69
C PRO A 287 0.73 -9.00 12.71
N PRO A 288 -0.53 -9.22 13.16
CA PRO A 288 -1.66 -9.36 12.24
C PRO A 288 -1.82 -8.15 11.31
N LEU A 289 -1.54 -6.93 11.79
CA LEU A 289 -1.68 -5.72 11.00
C LEU A 289 -0.79 -5.72 9.76
N LEU A 290 0.41 -6.32 9.83
CA LEU A 290 1.37 -6.34 8.73
C LEU A 290 0.89 -7.14 7.51
N HIS A 291 -0.03 -8.07 7.69
CA HIS A 291 -0.64 -8.81 6.57
C HIS A 291 -1.49 -7.92 5.66
N MET A 292 -1.93 -6.76 6.15
CA MET A 292 -2.86 -5.87 5.44
C MET A 292 -2.18 -4.69 4.74
N VAL A 293 -1.00 -4.25 5.20
CA VAL A 293 -0.39 -2.95 4.82
C VAL A 293 -0.05 -2.78 3.34
N HIS A 294 0.08 -3.87 2.58
CA HIS A 294 0.48 -3.90 1.17
C HIS A 294 -0.65 -3.49 0.19
N SER A 295 -1.84 -3.21 0.67
CA SER A 295 -2.97 -2.78 -0.17
C SER A 295 -3.51 -1.44 0.27
N ARG A 296 -4.09 -0.66 -0.66
CA ARG A 296 -4.69 0.64 -0.33
C ARG A 296 -5.71 0.57 0.81
N PRO A 297 -6.74 -0.29 0.77
CA PRO A 297 -7.71 -0.38 1.87
C PRO A 297 -7.07 -0.90 3.16
N GLY A 298 -6.10 -1.80 3.07
CA GLY A 298 -5.39 -2.32 4.25
C GLY A 298 -4.50 -1.28 4.91
N ALA A 299 -3.80 -0.46 4.12
CA ALA A 299 -3.05 0.69 4.65
C ALA A 299 -4.00 1.71 5.31
N THR A 300 -5.19 1.94 4.73
CA THR A 300 -6.23 2.77 5.36
C THR A 300 -6.62 2.22 6.72
N ALA A 301 -6.98 0.93 6.80
CA ALA A 301 -7.31 0.27 8.06
C ALA A 301 -6.15 0.34 9.07
N ALA A 302 -4.90 0.12 8.62
CA ALA A 302 -3.72 0.17 9.47
C ALA A 302 -3.46 1.58 10.04
N CYS A 303 -3.63 2.62 9.24
CA CYS A 303 -3.56 4.01 9.72
C CYS A 303 -4.66 4.31 10.75
N GLN A 304 -5.89 3.83 10.51
CA GLN A 304 -6.99 3.96 11.46
C GLN A 304 -6.68 3.25 12.79
N VAL A 305 -6.15 2.03 12.73
CA VAL A 305 -5.70 1.27 13.92
C VAL A 305 -4.64 2.07 14.69
N LEU A 306 -3.62 2.60 14.01
CA LEU A 306 -2.57 3.41 14.65
C LEU A 306 -3.11 4.69 15.29
N ALA A 307 -4.04 5.37 14.63
CA ALA A 307 -4.66 6.59 15.14
C ALA A 307 -5.52 6.33 16.41
N MET A 308 -6.20 5.17 16.49
CA MET A 308 -7.15 4.83 17.54
C MET A 308 -6.56 3.94 18.64
N ALA A 309 -5.38 3.34 18.40
CA ALA A 309 -4.72 2.44 19.34
C ALA A 309 -4.26 3.16 20.62
N THR A 310 -4.31 2.47 21.75
CA THR A 310 -3.67 2.89 23.00
C THR A 310 -2.14 2.85 22.86
N ALA A 311 -1.42 3.54 23.75
CA ALA A 311 0.06 3.52 23.75
C ALA A 311 0.64 2.09 23.82
N LYS A 312 -0.01 1.18 24.58
CA LYS A 312 0.39 -0.24 24.68
C LYS A 312 0.21 -0.98 23.35
N GLN A 313 -0.90 -0.74 22.66
CA GLN A 313 -1.19 -1.34 21.36
C GLN A 313 -0.26 -0.78 20.28
N ARG A 314 -0.04 0.55 20.21
CA ARG A 314 0.96 1.16 19.31
C ARG A 314 2.35 0.54 19.51
N LYS A 315 2.76 0.34 20.77
CA LYS A 315 4.03 -0.34 21.08
C LYS A 315 4.11 -1.76 20.51
N LYS A 316 3.00 -2.54 20.54
CA LYS A 316 2.93 -3.87 19.91
C LYS A 316 3.12 -3.76 18.38
N VAL A 317 2.44 -2.79 17.73
CA VAL A 317 2.54 -2.56 16.28
C VAL A 317 3.95 -2.14 15.89
N ILE A 318 4.55 -1.14 16.56
CA ILE A 318 5.92 -0.68 16.27
C ILE A 318 6.94 -1.80 16.41
N LYS A 319 6.80 -2.66 17.43
CA LYS A 319 7.68 -3.82 17.59
C LYS A 319 7.51 -4.85 16.48
N ALA A 320 6.29 -5.03 15.97
CA ALA A 320 6.03 -5.93 14.85
C ALA A 320 6.63 -5.42 13.52
N MET A 321 6.70 -4.10 13.32
CA MET A 321 7.31 -3.50 12.13
C MET A 321 8.82 -3.71 12.05
N LYS A 322 9.48 -3.98 13.18
CA LYS A 322 10.93 -4.21 13.23
C LYS A 322 11.32 -5.38 12.31
N GLY A 323 12.34 -5.17 11.47
CA GLY A 323 12.80 -6.13 10.46
C GLY A 323 12.04 -6.05 9.13
N HIS A 324 11.03 -5.17 9.03
CA HIS A 324 10.21 -4.99 7.83
C HIS A 324 10.23 -3.56 7.28
N VAL A 325 10.90 -2.62 7.98
CA VAL A 325 10.84 -1.17 7.67
C VAL A 325 11.29 -0.86 6.24
N LYS A 326 12.39 -1.44 5.78
CA LYS A 326 12.87 -1.26 4.40
C LYS A 326 11.83 -1.68 3.36
N VAL A 327 11.25 -2.89 3.52
CA VAL A 327 10.24 -3.42 2.58
C VAL A 327 8.99 -2.56 2.61
N MET A 328 8.54 -2.13 3.80
CA MET A 328 7.40 -1.23 3.94
C MET A 328 7.67 0.14 3.34
N ALA A 329 8.89 0.68 3.47
CA ALA A 329 9.23 2.01 2.96
C ALA A 329 9.15 2.10 1.42
N ILE A 330 9.54 1.05 0.70
CA ILE A 330 9.50 1.01 -0.76
C ILE A 330 8.15 0.59 -1.34
N ASP A 331 7.26 0.02 -0.52
CA ASP A 331 5.93 -0.41 -0.96
C ASP A 331 4.98 0.79 -1.16
N GLU A 332 4.14 0.72 -2.21
CA GLU A 332 3.24 1.80 -2.63
C GLU A 332 2.26 2.25 -1.51
N TRP A 333 1.86 1.35 -0.61
CA TRP A 333 0.86 1.62 0.41
C TRP A 333 1.42 1.54 1.84
N ALA A 334 2.33 0.58 2.09
CA ALA A 334 2.88 0.37 3.42
C ALA A 334 3.72 1.55 3.93
N HIS A 335 4.34 2.35 3.04
CA HIS A 335 5.07 3.57 3.46
C HIS A 335 4.15 4.58 4.17
N VAL A 336 2.86 4.65 3.81
CA VAL A 336 1.89 5.51 4.48
C VAL A 336 1.66 5.06 5.92
N VAL A 337 1.68 3.74 6.16
CA VAL A 337 1.55 3.18 7.51
C VAL A 337 2.79 3.50 8.37
N LEU A 338 3.99 3.51 7.78
CA LEU A 338 5.19 3.99 8.46
C LEU A 338 5.08 5.47 8.83
N MET A 339 4.58 6.31 7.90
CA MET A 339 4.34 7.73 8.18
C MET A 339 3.33 7.89 9.33
N ALA A 340 2.23 7.14 9.32
CA ALA A 340 1.24 7.14 10.40
C ALA A 340 1.84 6.67 11.74
N ALA A 341 2.75 5.69 11.72
CA ALA A 341 3.45 5.22 12.91
C ALA A 341 4.33 6.32 13.52
N LEU A 342 5.05 7.08 12.70
CA LEU A 342 5.87 8.23 13.12
C LEU A 342 4.99 9.38 13.64
N GLU A 343 3.81 9.61 13.04
CA GLU A 343 2.91 10.70 13.38
C GLU A 343 2.10 10.45 14.65
N HIS A 344 1.61 9.21 14.87
CA HIS A 344 0.69 8.91 15.97
C HIS A 344 1.36 8.33 17.23
N THR A 345 2.66 8.00 17.20
CA THR A 345 3.33 7.37 18.34
C THR A 345 4.02 8.39 19.23
N ASP A 346 3.58 8.53 20.49
CA ASP A 346 4.16 9.45 21.47
C ASP A 346 5.50 8.98 22.03
N ASP A 347 5.77 7.66 22.04
CA ASP A 347 7.02 7.06 22.49
C ASP A 347 8.11 7.18 21.39
N THR A 348 8.66 8.39 21.25
CA THR A 348 9.72 8.70 20.29
C THR A 348 11.01 7.94 20.59
N ALA A 349 11.27 7.59 21.85
CA ALA A 349 12.40 6.75 22.24
C ALA A 349 12.27 5.32 21.65
N LEU A 350 11.06 4.77 21.63
CA LEU A 350 10.77 3.49 20.99
C LEU A 350 10.99 3.58 19.48
N LEU A 351 10.48 4.64 18.81
CA LEU A 351 10.67 4.84 17.37
C LEU A 351 12.16 4.94 17.00
N ARG A 352 12.94 5.69 17.79
CA ARG A 352 14.39 5.83 17.62
C ARG A 352 15.17 4.52 17.81
N LYS A 353 14.65 3.58 18.62
CA LYS A 353 15.27 2.26 18.84
C LYS A 353 14.84 1.20 17.82
N THR A 354 13.68 1.37 17.18
CA THR A 354 13.10 0.31 16.34
C THR A 354 13.05 0.66 14.86
N LEU A 355 12.43 1.79 14.48
CA LEU A 355 12.22 2.14 13.08
C LEU A 355 13.38 2.96 12.49
N VAL A 356 13.87 3.95 13.25
CA VAL A 356 14.91 4.87 12.76
C VAL A 356 16.21 4.14 12.36
N PRO A 357 16.74 3.14 13.10
CA PRO A 357 17.96 2.45 12.68
C PRO A 357 17.84 1.71 11.35
N GLU A 358 16.66 1.15 11.06
CA GLU A 358 16.41 0.48 9.77
C GLU A 358 16.24 1.47 8.61
N LEU A 359 15.66 2.65 8.88
CA LEU A 359 15.62 3.73 7.89
C LEU A 359 17.02 4.29 7.60
N LEU A 360 17.87 4.41 8.62
CA LEU A 360 19.24 4.89 8.48
C LEU A 360 20.14 3.91 7.71
N ALA A 361 19.95 2.60 7.92
CA ALA A 361 20.76 1.57 7.27
C ALA A 361 20.73 1.64 5.74
N ASP A 362 19.63 2.08 5.16
CA ASP A 362 19.42 2.17 3.71
C ASP A 362 19.05 3.60 3.26
N LEU A 363 19.39 4.62 4.05
CA LEU A 363 18.90 6.00 3.88
C LEU A 363 19.17 6.57 2.48
N GLY A 364 20.35 6.32 1.92
CA GLY A 364 20.73 6.78 0.60
C GLY A 364 19.81 6.26 -0.51
N ASP A 365 19.50 4.97 -0.48
CA ASP A 365 18.59 4.34 -1.43
C ASP A 365 17.15 4.80 -1.22
N LEU A 366 16.71 4.91 0.03
CA LEU A 366 15.35 5.34 0.38
C LEU A 366 15.07 6.79 -0.02
N CYS A 367 16.05 7.70 0.12
CA CYS A 367 15.92 9.09 -0.33
C CYS A 367 15.79 9.21 -1.87
N GLN A 368 16.42 8.32 -2.62
CA GLN A 368 16.34 8.29 -4.08
C GLN A 368 15.10 7.51 -4.59
N HIS A 369 14.49 6.66 -3.75
CA HIS A 369 13.35 5.87 -4.14
C HIS A 369 12.07 6.72 -4.22
N LYS A 370 11.33 6.64 -5.34
CA LYS A 370 10.15 7.47 -5.65
C LYS A 370 9.03 7.45 -4.59
N VAL A 371 8.93 6.37 -3.83
CA VAL A 371 7.88 6.16 -2.81
C VAL A 371 8.44 6.43 -1.42
N ALA A 372 9.56 5.79 -1.06
CA ALA A 372 10.16 5.89 0.27
C ALA A 372 10.57 7.32 0.64
N CYS A 373 10.99 8.12 -0.33
CA CYS A 373 11.33 9.53 -0.14
C CYS A 373 10.18 10.34 0.49
N ASN A 374 8.91 9.95 0.27
CA ASN A 374 7.75 10.62 0.88
C ASN A 374 7.77 10.58 2.41
N ILE A 375 8.39 9.56 3.02
CA ILE A 375 8.51 9.43 4.48
C ILE A 375 9.33 10.62 5.02
N PHE A 376 10.45 10.91 4.39
CA PHE A 376 11.36 12.00 4.81
C PHE A 376 10.79 13.37 4.46
N VAL A 377 10.17 13.52 3.27
CA VAL A 377 9.47 14.76 2.88
C VAL A 377 8.35 15.08 3.87
N HIS A 378 7.55 14.08 4.27
CA HIS A 378 6.50 14.29 5.26
C HIS A 378 7.06 14.63 6.65
N LEU A 379 8.16 14.00 7.04
CA LEU A 379 8.81 14.29 8.32
C LEU A 379 9.30 15.75 8.39
N LEU A 380 9.80 16.29 7.27
CA LEU A 380 10.30 17.68 7.18
C LEU A 380 9.19 18.72 6.96
N ALA A 381 8.14 18.39 6.23
CA ALA A 381 7.07 19.32 5.86
C ALA A 381 5.68 18.67 5.87
N PRO A 382 5.15 18.27 7.04
CA PRO A 382 3.90 17.52 7.18
C PRO A 382 2.66 18.32 6.76
N SER A 383 2.66 19.65 6.95
CA SER A 383 1.52 20.49 6.62
C SER A 383 1.45 20.86 5.14
N ASN A 384 2.49 20.55 4.37
CA ASN A 384 2.53 20.88 2.95
C ASN A 384 1.70 19.92 2.10
N ARG A 385 0.45 20.29 1.86
CA ARG A 385 -0.53 19.49 1.07
C ARG A 385 -0.12 19.24 -0.38
N ALA A 386 0.86 19.96 -0.92
CA ALA A 386 1.33 19.76 -2.29
C ALA A 386 2.15 18.48 -2.47
N TYR A 387 2.68 17.91 -1.39
CA TYR A 387 3.53 16.73 -1.44
C TYR A 387 2.76 15.41 -1.41
N LEU A 388 1.62 15.39 -0.74
CA LEU A 388 0.82 14.18 -0.58
C LEU A 388 -0.57 14.34 -1.20
N PRO A 389 -1.10 13.28 -1.82
CA PRO A 389 -2.48 13.27 -2.27
C PRO A 389 -3.45 13.54 -1.10
N PRO A 390 -4.58 14.23 -1.32
CA PRO A 390 -5.50 14.60 -0.24
C PRO A 390 -5.98 13.42 0.60
N HIS A 391 -6.20 12.25 -0.02
CA HIS A 391 -6.62 11.05 0.69
C HIS A 391 -5.53 10.49 1.63
N VAL A 392 -4.25 10.61 1.28
CA VAL A 392 -3.14 10.22 2.16
C VAL A 392 -3.00 11.19 3.32
N SER A 393 -3.08 12.50 3.05
CA SER A 393 -3.05 13.52 4.11
C SER A 393 -4.18 13.33 5.12
N ALA A 394 -5.38 12.94 4.65
CA ALA A 394 -6.51 12.64 5.53
C ALA A 394 -6.27 11.41 6.44
N LEU A 395 -5.52 10.41 5.98
CA LEU A 395 -5.17 9.23 6.79
C LEU A 395 -4.15 9.54 7.89
N LEU A 396 -3.30 10.55 7.67
CA LEU A 396 -2.27 10.96 8.61
C LEU A 396 -2.77 12.02 9.61
N ALA A 397 -3.93 12.63 9.33
CA ALA A 397 -4.50 13.64 10.21
C ALA A 397 -4.92 13.03 11.56
N PRO A 398 -4.68 13.73 12.69
CA PRO A 398 -5.20 13.30 13.99
C PRO A 398 -6.72 13.23 13.94
N ARG A 399 -7.30 12.11 14.35
CA ARG A 399 -8.77 12.03 14.48
C ARG A 399 -9.20 12.78 15.73
N PRO A 400 -10.14 13.77 15.64
CA PRO A 400 -10.64 14.46 16.82
C PRO A 400 -11.39 13.48 17.72
N ALA A 401 -11.11 13.52 19.02
CA ALA A 401 -11.80 12.70 20.04
C ALA A 401 -13.33 12.91 20.03
N ALA A 402 -13.81 14.06 19.57
CA ALA A 402 -15.24 14.41 19.44
C ALA A 402 -16.00 13.60 18.38
N ALA A 403 -15.33 12.98 17.41
CA ALA A 403 -15.99 12.13 16.40
C ALA A 403 -16.49 10.80 16.99
N MET A 404 -16.15 10.49 18.24
CA MET A 404 -16.56 9.29 18.96
C MET A 404 -17.63 9.56 20.04
N SER A 405 -18.05 10.80 20.23
CA SER A 405 -19.12 11.16 21.14
C SER A 405 -20.40 11.40 20.35
N THR A 406 -21.12 10.34 20.04
CA THR A 406 -22.53 10.50 19.64
C THR A 406 -23.33 10.97 20.85
N LYS A 407 -23.82 12.20 20.76
CA LYS A 407 -24.91 12.71 21.62
C LYS A 407 -26.08 11.74 21.52
N SER A 408 -26.33 10.97 22.56
CA SER A 408 -27.65 10.52 22.97
C SER A 408 -27.53 9.73 24.26
N ALA A 409 -27.37 10.41 25.37
CA ALA A 409 -27.95 9.92 26.62
C ALA A 409 -29.18 10.79 26.90
N PRO A 410 -30.40 10.23 27.07
CA PRO A 410 -31.52 11.01 27.54
C PRO A 410 -31.22 11.40 28.98
N GLU A 411 -31.38 12.68 29.30
CA GLU A 411 -31.44 13.20 30.66
C GLU A 411 -32.51 12.43 31.43
N ALA A 412 -32.08 11.66 32.41
CA ALA A 412 -32.97 11.14 33.47
C ALA A 412 -33.05 12.19 34.57
N PRO A 413 -34.26 12.47 35.13
CA PRO A 413 -34.43 13.49 36.14
C PRO A 413 -33.76 13.11 37.47
N ALA A 414 -33.16 14.08 38.09
CA ALA A 414 -32.52 13.99 39.40
C ALA A 414 -33.49 13.49 40.50
N ALA A 415 -33.16 12.37 41.11
CA ALA A 415 -33.69 11.99 42.43
C ALA A 415 -32.52 11.60 43.31
N ALA A 416 -32.36 12.33 44.39
CA ALA A 416 -31.37 12.12 45.41
C ALA A 416 -31.61 10.81 46.18
N SER A 417 -30.56 10.00 46.38
CA SER A 417 -30.47 9.08 47.50
C SER A 417 -29.00 8.75 47.77
N ASP A 418 -28.56 9.06 48.98
CA ASP A 418 -27.30 8.68 49.63
C ASP A 418 -27.18 7.16 49.75
N VAL A 419 -26.13 6.58 49.10
CA VAL A 419 -25.58 5.26 49.46
C VAL A 419 -24.08 5.30 49.16
N PRO A 420 -23.18 4.72 50.01
CA PRO A 420 -21.74 4.86 49.90
C PRO A 420 -21.16 4.11 48.70
N GLU A 421 -20.17 4.73 48.07
CA GLU A 421 -19.41 4.20 46.92
C GLU A 421 -18.53 3.01 47.36
N GLU A 422 -18.85 1.80 46.88
CA GLU A 422 -17.87 0.73 46.73
C GLU A 422 -17.17 0.92 45.36
N GLU A 423 -15.85 0.93 45.40
CA GLU A 423 -14.98 1.06 44.21
C GLU A 423 -15.21 -0.08 43.22
N VAL A 424 -15.91 0.18 42.13
CA VAL A 424 -15.96 -0.69 40.94
C VAL A 424 -14.90 -0.20 39.95
N PRO A 425 -13.91 -1.00 39.55
CA PRO A 425 -12.94 -0.62 38.53
C PRO A 425 -13.56 -0.77 37.17
N SER A 426 -14.28 0.21 36.69
CA SER A 426 -14.79 0.26 35.31
C SER A 426 -14.53 1.62 34.71
N THR A 427 -13.37 1.74 34.09
CA THR A 427 -13.14 2.77 33.10
C THR A 427 -12.64 2.10 31.82
N VAL A 428 -13.57 1.79 30.92
CA VAL A 428 -13.25 1.65 29.50
C VAL A 428 -12.76 3.03 29.07
N ALA A 429 -11.44 3.20 29.12
CA ALA A 429 -10.80 4.45 28.73
C ALA A 429 -11.14 4.74 27.26
N ALA A 430 -11.77 5.86 27.02
CA ALA A 430 -11.95 6.41 25.68
C ALA A 430 -10.61 6.34 24.92
N PRO A 431 -10.59 6.03 23.63
CA PRO A 431 -9.36 5.94 22.84
C PRO A 431 -8.61 7.27 22.94
N VAL A 432 -7.47 7.22 23.58
CA VAL A 432 -6.67 8.40 23.88
C VAL A 432 -5.95 8.78 22.59
N SER A 433 -6.38 9.88 21.96
CA SER A 433 -5.58 10.56 20.95
C SER A 433 -4.17 10.79 21.49
N SER A 434 -3.17 10.89 20.58
CA SER A 434 -1.80 11.26 20.96
C SER A 434 -1.82 12.43 21.96
N LYS A 435 -1.19 12.25 23.12
CA LYS A 435 -1.12 13.27 24.18
C LYS A 435 -0.02 14.29 23.92
N LYS A 436 1.01 13.91 23.13
CA LYS A 436 2.14 14.74 22.81
C LYS A 436 1.84 15.56 21.55
N ASP A 437 2.21 16.82 21.57
CA ASP A 437 2.11 17.70 20.40
C ASP A 437 2.91 17.17 19.20
N ALA A 438 2.38 17.34 17.98
CA ALA A 438 2.98 16.81 16.77
C ALA A 438 4.34 17.46 16.46
N VAL A 439 4.48 18.76 16.75
CA VAL A 439 5.75 19.48 16.55
C VAL A 439 6.80 18.94 17.51
N LEU A 440 6.43 18.75 18.78
CA LEU A 440 7.34 18.21 19.80
C LEU A 440 7.78 16.77 19.46
N ARG A 441 6.88 15.91 18.95
CA ARG A 441 7.26 14.56 18.51
C ARG A 441 8.31 14.61 17.38
N ARG A 442 8.10 15.47 16.39
CA ARG A 442 9.06 15.64 15.29
C ARG A 442 10.38 16.21 15.77
N GLN A 443 10.34 17.21 16.64
CA GLN A 443 11.53 17.78 17.24
C GLN A 443 12.37 16.72 17.95
N GLU A 444 11.75 15.82 18.71
CA GLU A 444 12.43 14.72 19.35
C GLU A 444 12.98 13.67 18.36
N LEU A 445 12.24 13.36 17.28
CA LEU A 445 12.71 12.45 16.23
C LEU A 445 13.87 13.04 15.43
N LEU A 446 13.84 14.35 15.20
CA LEU A 446 14.87 15.13 14.51
C LEU A 446 15.93 15.70 15.47
N SER A 447 15.94 15.30 16.75
CA SER A 447 16.91 15.82 17.73
C SER A 447 18.34 15.42 17.38
N SER A 448 19.27 16.34 17.67
CA SER A 448 20.69 16.22 17.38
C SER A 448 21.39 15.12 18.20
N GLY A 449 22.50 14.58 17.65
CA GLY A 449 23.36 13.58 18.27
C GLY A 449 24.13 12.79 17.21
N LYS A 450 25.24 12.15 17.58
CA LYS A 450 25.96 11.26 16.66
C LYS A 450 25.04 10.12 16.19
N GLY A 451 24.92 9.93 14.87
CA GLY A 451 24.00 8.96 14.27
C GLY A 451 22.54 9.36 14.38
N SER A 452 22.23 10.66 14.54
CA SER A 452 20.86 11.17 14.51
C SER A 452 20.32 11.14 13.08
N LEU A 453 19.00 10.94 12.96
CA LEU A 453 18.33 10.93 11.65
C LEU A 453 18.61 12.23 10.88
N VAL A 454 18.72 13.36 11.57
CA VAL A 454 18.98 14.68 10.97
C VAL A 454 20.37 14.77 10.35
N ALA A 455 21.40 14.39 11.10
CA ALA A 455 22.78 14.50 10.63
C ALA A 455 23.01 13.58 9.41
N GLU A 456 22.52 12.34 9.48
CA GLU A 456 22.63 11.39 8.37
C GLU A 456 21.77 11.82 7.16
N LEU A 457 20.56 12.34 7.38
CA LEU A 457 19.68 12.80 6.31
C LEU A 457 20.28 13.98 5.55
N THR A 458 20.81 14.99 6.28
CA THR A 458 21.47 16.15 5.65
C THR A 458 22.76 15.76 4.92
N SER A 459 23.54 14.84 5.48
CA SER A 459 24.75 14.29 4.84
C SER A 459 24.39 13.54 3.53
N VAL A 460 23.38 12.66 3.57
CA VAL A 460 22.91 11.92 2.38
C VAL A 460 22.34 12.88 1.33
N CYS A 461 21.56 13.88 1.75
CA CYS A 461 21.03 14.92 0.86
C CYS A 461 22.17 15.70 0.17
N ALA A 462 23.20 16.07 0.89
CA ALA A 462 24.35 16.78 0.33
C ALA A 462 25.15 15.89 -0.64
N THR A 463 25.48 14.66 -0.22
CA THR A 463 26.26 13.72 -1.04
C THR A 463 25.55 13.35 -2.34
N ASN A 464 24.23 13.26 -2.33
CA ASN A 464 23.43 12.86 -3.49
C ASN A 464 22.66 14.05 -4.13
N ALA A 465 23.08 15.28 -3.90
CA ALA A 465 22.34 16.47 -4.32
C ALA A 465 21.97 16.48 -5.80
N THR A 466 22.92 16.17 -6.70
CA THR A 466 22.68 16.12 -8.15
C THR A 466 21.62 15.06 -8.51
N LYS A 467 21.75 13.83 -7.99
CA LYS A 467 20.77 12.76 -8.26
C LYS A 467 19.37 13.09 -7.73
N LEU A 468 19.31 13.68 -6.55
CA LEU A 468 18.05 14.09 -5.93
C LEU A 468 17.41 15.27 -6.66
N LEU A 469 18.17 16.25 -7.15
CA LEU A 469 17.65 17.35 -7.98
C LEU A 469 17.02 16.85 -9.29
N LEU A 470 17.53 15.77 -9.85
CA LEU A 470 17.02 15.17 -11.08
C LEU A 470 15.87 14.16 -10.82
N SER A 471 15.53 13.92 -9.55
CA SER A 471 14.46 13.00 -9.15
C SER A 471 13.15 13.73 -8.85
N PRO A 472 11.97 13.18 -9.26
CA PRO A 472 10.66 13.81 -9.02
C PRO A 472 10.34 14.09 -7.55
N ARG A 473 10.81 13.24 -6.64
CA ARG A 473 10.57 13.38 -5.18
C ARG A 473 11.81 13.80 -4.41
N GLY A 474 12.99 13.40 -4.87
CA GLY A 474 14.25 13.87 -4.28
C GLY A 474 14.37 15.39 -4.30
N CYS A 475 13.89 16.05 -5.37
CA CYS A 475 13.88 17.50 -5.46
C CYS A 475 13.01 18.15 -4.37
N ASP A 476 11.88 17.54 -3.98
CA ASP A 476 11.03 18.03 -2.89
C ASP A 476 11.74 17.89 -1.53
N LEU A 477 12.44 16.77 -1.31
CA LEU A 477 13.23 16.53 -0.10
C LEU A 477 14.36 17.56 0.05
N LEU A 478 15.12 17.81 -1.03
CA LEU A 478 16.20 18.79 -1.00
C LEU A 478 15.72 20.21 -0.73
N VAL A 479 14.58 20.61 -1.30
CA VAL A 479 13.97 21.92 -1.04
C VAL A 479 13.65 22.09 0.44
N GLU A 480 13.03 21.10 1.08
CA GLU A 480 12.67 21.18 2.49
C GLU A 480 13.91 21.09 3.40
N ALA A 481 14.91 20.29 3.05
CA ALA A 481 16.16 20.20 3.79
C ALA A 481 16.96 21.53 3.70
N ALA A 482 17.06 22.16 2.52
CA ALA A 482 17.75 23.41 2.32
C ALA A 482 17.06 24.62 2.98
N CYS A 483 15.72 24.59 3.11
CA CYS A 483 14.94 25.60 3.83
C CYS A 483 14.91 25.40 5.35
N GLY A 484 15.51 24.32 5.87
CA GLY A 484 15.55 24.04 7.31
C GLY A 484 14.29 23.37 7.87
N SER A 485 13.45 22.76 7.02
CA SER A 485 12.16 22.13 7.33
C SER A 485 11.06 23.10 7.78
N GLU A 486 9.85 22.58 7.92
CA GLU A 486 8.71 23.34 8.46
C GLU A 486 8.94 23.70 9.93
N GLY A 487 8.72 24.98 10.27
CA GLY A 487 8.98 25.51 11.61
C GLY A 487 10.46 25.71 11.94
N GLY A 488 11.39 25.43 11.02
CA GLY A 488 12.82 25.59 11.24
C GLY A 488 13.48 24.49 12.08
N LEU A 489 12.78 23.37 12.29
CA LEU A 489 13.26 22.27 13.17
C LEU A 489 14.63 21.72 12.76
N LEU A 490 14.90 21.67 11.46
CA LEU A 490 16.18 21.19 10.95
C LEU A 490 17.31 22.21 11.20
N MET A 491 16.99 23.51 11.10
CA MET A 491 17.93 24.59 11.43
C MET A 491 18.29 24.59 12.91
N ASP A 492 17.33 24.30 13.79
CA ASP A 492 17.58 24.23 15.23
C ASP A 492 18.38 22.97 15.60
N ALA A 493 18.16 21.85 14.92
CA ALA A 493 18.80 20.57 15.23
C ALA A 493 20.18 20.40 14.57
N CYS A 494 20.39 20.90 13.34
CA CYS A 494 21.62 20.71 12.58
C CYS A 494 21.85 21.85 11.55
N PRO A 495 22.16 23.07 11.99
CA PRO A 495 22.39 24.23 11.10
C PRO A 495 23.53 23.98 10.10
N GLU A 496 24.61 23.30 10.53
CA GLU A 496 25.75 22.95 9.68
C GLU A 496 25.33 21.98 8.55
N GLY A 497 24.45 21.00 8.86
CA GLY A 497 23.91 20.09 7.86
C GLY A 497 23.04 20.79 6.83
N VAL A 498 22.24 21.79 7.23
CA VAL A 498 21.45 22.61 6.30
C VAL A 498 22.38 23.42 5.38
N ALA A 499 23.44 24.04 5.93
CA ALA A 499 24.43 24.77 5.13
C ALA A 499 25.14 23.84 4.12
N LEU A 500 25.49 22.61 4.54
CA LEU A 500 26.09 21.60 3.68
C LEU A 500 25.18 21.23 2.51
N VAL A 501 23.87 21.04 2.75
CA VAL A 501 22.88 20.77 1.69
C VAL A 501 22.77 21.95 0.72
N GLN A 502 22.75 23.19 1.24
CA GLN A 502 22.72 24.40 0.42
C GLN A 502 23.93 24.49 -0.50
N ASP A 503 25.14 24.28 0.04
CA ASP A 503 26.37 24.31 -0.73
C ASP A 503 26.45 23.22 -1.78
N ALA A 504 25.95 22.01 -1.46
CA ALA A 504 25.86 20.91 -2.40
C ALA A 504 24.88 21.18 -3.54
N ILE A 505 23.74 21.82 -3.27
CA ILE A 505 22.79 22.27 -4.31
C ILE A 505 23.47 23.27 -5.25
N VAL A 506 24.20 24.24 -4.69
CA VAL A 506 24.94 25.23 -5.47
C VAL A 506 26.04 24.57 -6.30
N ALA A 507 26.81 23.65 -5.71
CA ALA A 507 27.84 22.91 -6.42
C ALA A 507 27.26 22.11 -7.61
N ALA A 508 26.13 21.42 -7.40
CA ALA A 508 25.44 20.64 -8.44
C ALA A 508 24.98 21.49 -9.66
N THR A 509 24.85 22.81 -9.49
CA THR A 509 24.51 23.73 -10.60
C THR A 509 25.71 24.24 -11.36
N ARG A 510 26.94 24.06 -10.86
CA ARG A 510 28.19 24.44 -11.52
C ARG A 510 28.70 23.39 -12.49
N ASP A 511 28.35 22.11 -12.24
CA ASP A 511 28.87 21.00 -13.00
C ASP A 511 28.45 21.14 -14.46
N GLU A 512 29.44 21.16 -15.35
CA GLU A 512 29.24 20.97 -16.78
C GLU A 512 28.70 19.55 -17.01
N PRO A 513 27.98 19.30 -18.14
CA PRO A 513 27.39 18.01 -18.40
C PRO A 513 28.46 16.92 -18.30
N GLY A 514 28.46 16.20 -17.20
CA GLY A 514 29.38 15.10 -16.96
C GLY A 514 29.00 13.90 -17.81
N THR A 515 29.98 13.25 -18.41
CA THR A 515 29.85 11.90 -18.95
C THR A 515 29.79 10.94 -17.75
N SER A 516 28.60 10.62 -17.27
CA SER A 516 28.43 9.44 -16.42
C SER A 516 28.42 8.19 -17.29
N ASP A 517 28.75 7.02 -16.72
CA ASP A 517 28.70 5.71 -17.42
C ASP A 517 27.33 5.39 -18.06
N GLU A 518 26.29 6.18 -17.75
CA GLU A 518 24.91 6.06 -18.27
C GLU A 518 24.54 7.08 -19.36
N GLY A 519 25.46 7.93 -19.83
CA GLY A 519 25.24 8.90 -20.92
C GLY A 519 25.32 10.38 -20.47
N LEU A 520 25.19 11.31 -21.45
CA LEU A 520 25.18 12.76 -21.22
C LEU A 520 24.00 13.15 -20.32
N THR A 521 24.31 13.63 -19.10
CA THR A 521 23.31 14.20 -18.19
C THR A 521 23.09 15.67 -18.52
N GLU A 522 21.83 16.09 -18.71
CA GLU A 522 21.48 17.51 -18.86
C GLU A 522 21.92 18.32 -17.64
N PRO A 523 22.37 19.57 -17.81
CA PRO A 523 22.66 20.46 -16.68
C PRO A 523 21.45 20.59 -15.75
N VAL A 524 21.67 20.60 -14.44
CA VAL A 524 20.59 20.64 -13.43
C VAL A 524 19.61 21.80 -13.67
N MET A 525 20.10 22.99 -14.06
CA MET A 525 19.25 24.15 -14.29
C MET A 525 18.38 24.02 -15.55
N GLU A 526 18.76 23.19 -16.52
CA GLU A 526 18.01 22.94 -17.76
C GLU A 526 17.09 21.75 -17.65
N ASN A 527 17.37 20.81 -16.74
CA ASN A 527 16.52 19.66 -16.47
C ASN A 527 15.16 20.09 -15.86
N PHE A 528 14.11 19.40 -16.27
CA PHE A 528 12.74 19.69 -15.82
C PHE A 528 12.58 19.66 -14.29
N PHE A 529 13.12 18.64 -13.62
CA PHE A 529 13.01 18.49 -12.17
C PHE A 529 13.95 19.45 -11.44
N GLY A 530 15.20 19.59 -11.89
CA GLY A 530 16.19 20.49 -11.31
C GLY A 530 15.75 21.95 -11.36
N SER A 531 15.33 22.44 -12.53
CA SER A 531 14.83 23.81 -12.69
C SER A 531 13.58 24.08 -11.84
N ARG A 532 12.67 23.09 -11.73
CA ARG A 532 11.49 23.18 -10.88
C ARG A 532 11.86 23.25 -9.40
N ALA A 533 12.81 22.41 -8.95
CA ALA A 533 13.28 22.39 -7.57
C ALA A 533 13.92 23.72 -7.18
N LEU A 534 14.85 24.22 -8.00
CA LEU A 534 15.51 25.50 -7.76
C LEU A 534 14.52 26.67 -7.77
N LYS A 535 13.58 26.72 -8.74
CA LYS A 535 12.49 27.69 -8.75
C LYS A 535 11.67 27.65 -7.45
N LYS A 536 11.32 26.45 -6.97
CA LYS A 536 10.51 26.25 -5.76
C LYS A 536 11.29 26.68 -4.51
N LEU A 537 12.58 26.33 -4.43
CA LEU A 537 13.47 26.72 -3.35
C LEU A 537 13.60 28.23 -3.24
N ILE A 538 13.96 28.90 -4.33
CA ILE A 538 14.13 30.35 -4.39
C ILE A 538 12.80 31.07 -4.16
N GLY A 539 11.69 30.53 -4.67
CA GLY A 539 10.34 31.09 -4.48
C GLY A 539 9.91 31.15 -3.02
N ARG A 540 10.47 30.32 -2.12
CA ARG A 540 10.28 30.46 -0.66
C ARG A 540 10.78 31.80 -0.14
N GLY A 541 11.73 32.44 -0.81
CA GLY A 541 12.26 33.75 -0.47
C GLY A 541 11.22 34.89 -0.45
N GLN A 542 10.03 34.68 -1.01
CA GLN A 542 8.91 35.63 -0.94
C GLN A 542 8.37 35.80 0.49
N GLY A 543 8.52 34.82 1.37
CA GLY A 543 8.07 34.86 2.77
C GLY A 543 8.93 35.77 3.65
N SER A 544 8.53 35.90 4.92
CA SER A 544 9.24 36.64 5.97
C SER A 544 9.79 35.72 7.07
N ASP A 545 9.58 34.41 6.94
CA ASP A 545 9.99 33.39 7.91
C ASP A 545 11.48 33.01 7.77
N ARG A 546 11.94 32.14 8.66
CA ARG A 546 13.35 31.65 8.64
C ARG A 546 13.65 30.89 7.34
N ALA A 547 12.70 30.10 6.82
CA ALA A 547 12.86 29.38 5.57
C ALA A 547 13.07 30.33 4.37
N ALA A 548 12.39 31.49 4.36
CA ALA A 548 12.58 32.51 3.36
C ALA A 548 13.98 33.15 3.43
N SER A 549 14.51 33.35 4.64
CA SER A 549 15.88 33.81 4.81
C SER A 549 16.91 32.84 4.22
N GLU A 550 16.75 31.54 4.50
CA GLU A 550 17.62 30.50 3.94
C GLU A 550 17.50 30.39 2.42
N ALA A 551 16.30 30.46 1.87
CA ALA A 551 16.07 30.48 0.43
C ALA A 551 16.78 31.66 -0.27
N ARG A 552 16.76 32.84 0.33
CA ARG A 552 17.50 34.03 -0.19
C ARG A 552 19.00 33.83 -0.16
N LYS A 553 19.56 33.21 0.89
CA LYS A 553 20.99 32.86 0.93
C LYS A 553 21.40 31.93 -0.20
N VAL A 554 20.57 30.90 -0.46
CA VAL A 554 20.81 29.96 -1.59
C VAL A 554 20.73 30.73 -2.92
N ALA A 555 19.73 31.60 -3.09
CA ALA A 555 19.58 32.40 -4.31
C ALA A 555 20.80 33.28 -4.59
N ALA A 556 21.37 33.95 -3.55
CA ALA A 556 22.57 34.72 -3.67
C ALA A 556 23.81 33.88 -4.04
N LYS A 557 23.96 32.70 -3.38
CA LYS A 557 25.06 31.76 -3.71
C LYS A 557 24.95 31.24 -5.16
N LEU A 558 23.72 30.89 -5.61
CA LEU A 558 23.48 30.45 -6.99
C LEU A 558 23.79 31.52 -8.02
N TRP A 559 23.42 32.78 -7.72
CA TRP A 559 23.75 33.91 -8.57
C TRP A 559 25.26 34.04 -8.76
N GLU A 560 26.00 34.19 -7.68
CA GLU A 560 27.46 34.43 -7.74
C GLU A 560 28.22 33.24 -8.37
N SER A 561 27.76 32.02 -8.16
CA SER A 561 28.50 30.81 -8.56
C SER A 561 28.19 30.29 -9.95
N SER A 562 26.94 30.45 -10.42
CA SER A 562 26.48 29.70 -11.60
C SER A 562 25.76 30.55 -12.67
N MET A 563 25.26 31.75 -12.30
CA MET A 563 24.41 32.56 -13.18
C MET A 563 25.06 33.87 -13.64
N LYS A 564 25.91 34.47 -12.83
CA LYS A 564 26.57 35.73 -13.10
C LYS A 564 27.36 35.69 -14.40
N GLY A 565 27.16 36.68 -15.30
CA GLY A 565 27.75 36.72 -16.62
C GLY A 565 27.07 35.82 -17.68
N LYS A 566 26.03 35.02 -17.30
CA LYS A 566 25.35 34.09 -18.20
C LYS A 566 23.88 34.47 -18.47
N CYS A 567 23.40 35.64 -18.06
CA CYS A 567 21.99 36.02 -18.15
C CYS A 567 21.41 35.93 -19.56
N LYS A 568 22.21 36.26 -20.60
CA LYS A 568 21.78 36.16 -22.00
C LYS A 568 21.44 34.73 -22.39
N ALA A 569 22.26 33.75 -22.04
CA ALA A 569 22.03 32.33 -22.36
C ALA A 569 20.89 31.77 -21.53
N LEU A 570 20.89 32.04 -20.21
CA LEU A 570 19.88 31.53 -19.28
C LEU A 570 18.49 32.08 -19.54
N SER A 571 18.36 33.34 -20.02
CA SER A 571 17.05 33.96 -20.27
C SER A 571 16.24 33.31 -21.40
N SER A 572 16.91 32.60 -22.31
CA SER A 572 16.29 31.90 -23.45
C SER A 572 16.17 30.38 -23.29
N SER A 573 16.71 29.81 -22.21
CA SER A 573 16.74 28.36 -21.94
C SER A 573 15.70 27.94 -20.91
N HIS A 574 15.63 26.64 -20.58
CA HIS A 574 14.81 26.13 -19.47
C HIS A 574 15.17 26.73 -18.11
N ALA A 575 16.42 27.18 -17.94
CA ALA A 575 16.91 27.87 -16.75
C ALA A 575 16.29 29.26 -16.55
N ALA A 576 15.62 29.83 -17.55
CA ALA A 576 14.90 31.11 -17.45
C ALA A 576 13.97 31.19 -16.21
N LYS A 577 13.35 30.09 -15.84
CA LYS A 577 12.50 30.01 -14.64
C LYS A 577 13.27 30.23 -13.35
N VAL A 578 14.51 29.74 -13.29
CA VAL A 578 15.38 29.86 -12.12
C VAL A 578 15.90 31.28 -12.04
N LEU A 579 16.39 31.84 -13.16
CA LEU A 579 16.85 33.24 -13.24
C LEU A 579 15.73 34.24 -12.89
N ALA A 580 14.51 34.01 -13.39
CA ALA A 580 13.34 34.81 -13.06
C ALA A 580 12.99 34.73 -11.56
N ALA A 581 13.12 33.56 -10.94
CA ALA A 581 12.90 33.41 -9.51
C ALA A 581 13.94 34.15 -8.69
N VAL A 582 15.23 34.11 -9.08
CA VAL A 582 16.31 34.91 -8.42
C VAL A 582 16.02 36.40 -8.54
N PHE A 583 15.66 36.89 -9.72
CA PHE A 583 15.32 38.30 -9.94
C PHE A 583 14.18 38.78 -9.04
N LEU A 584 13.15 37.95 -8.80
CA LEU A 584 11.97 38.36 -8.04
C LEU A 584 12.12 38.15 -6.53
N PHE A 585 12.79 37.09 -6.09
CA PHE A 585 12.70 36.60 -4.71
C PHE A 585 14.03 36.55 -3.94
N ALA A 586 15.18 36.85 -4.57
CA ALA A 586 16.46 36.98 -3.88
C ALA A 586 16.48 38.21 -2.97
N ASP A 587 17.56 38.40 -2.23
CA ASP A 587 17.81 39.60 -1.46
C ASP A 587 17.99 40.85 -2.38
N LYS A 588 17.93 42.04 -1.79
CA LYS A 588 17.93 43.30 -2.55
C LYS A 588 19.18 43.47 -3.40
N GLU A 589 20.35 43.14 -2.86
CA GLU A 589 21.62 43.27 -3.56
C GLU A 589 21.71 42.33 -4.76
N THR A 590 21.40 41.08 -4.56
CA THR A 590 21.38 40.09 -5.64
C THR A 590 20.38 40.47 -6.75
N ARG A 591 19.17 40.95 -6.40
CA ARG A 591 18.19 41.43 -7.38
C ARG A 591 18.69 42.59 -8.23
N GLU A 592 19.35 43.57 -7.63
CA GLU A 592 19.94 44.69 -8.36
C GLU A 592 21.09 44.26 -9.29
N ASN A 593 21.89 43.29 -8.88
CA ASN A 593 22.94 42.72 -9.72
C ASN A 593 22.35 41.97 -10.93
N VAL A 594 21.34 41.12 -10.71
CA VAL A 594 20.58 40.42 -11.79
C VAL A 594 19.96 41.43 -12.74
N LYS A 595 19.32 42.48 -12.20
CA LYS A 595 18.67 43.53 -13.00
C LYS A 595 19.69 44.23 -13.91
N ARG A 596 20.86 44.57 -13.38
CA ARG A 596 21.92 45.23 -14.14
C ARG A 596 22.38 44.39 -15.35
N GLU A 597 22.56 43.09 -15.18
CA GLU A 597 22.92 42.22 -16.29
C GLU A 597 21.76 42.01 -17.27
N LEU A 598 20.52 41.89 -16.78
CA LEU A 598 19.35 41.73 -17.66
C LEU A 598 19.05 42.98 -18.49
N LEU A 599 19.36 44.18 -18.02
CA LEU A 599 19.24 45.41 -18.80
C LEU A 599 20.18 45.48 -20.02
N VAL A 600 21.24 44.65 -20.04
CA VAL A 600 22.09 44.49 -21.23
C VAL A 600 21.39 43.61 -22.31
N VAL A 601 20.40 42.80 -21.91
CA VAL A 601 19.70 41.85 -22.77
C VAL A 601 18.30 42.34 -23.12
N MET A 602 17.69 43.14 -22.26
CA MET A 602 16.30 43.65 -22.38
C MET A 602 16.28 45.18 -22.25
N GLU A 603 15.36 45.84 -22.93
CA GLU A 603 15.36 47.29 -23.13
C GLU A 603 15.11 48.08 -21.83
N ASP A 604 14.23 47.57 -20.94
CA ASP A 604 13.84 48.26 -19.73
C ASP A 604 13.41 47.31 -18.59
N GLU A 605 13.22 47.89 -17.38
CA GLU A 605 12.82 47.12 -16.19
C GLU A 605 11.40 46.52 -16.31
N ALA A 606 10.52 47.19 -17.03
CA ALA A 606 9.15 46.69 -17.23
C ALA A 606 9.15 45.42 -18.09
N SER A 607 10.01 45.40 -19.12
CA SER A 607 10.24 44.22 -19.98
C SER A 607 10.83 43.06 -19.21
N ILE A 608 11.81 43.31 -18.32
CA ILE A 608 12.41 42.29 -17.44
C ILE A 608 11.35 41.71 -16.52
N LYS A 609 10.52 42.53 -15.89
CA LYS A 609 9.46 42.08 -14.99
C LYS A 609 8.41 41.25 -15.72
N ALA A 610 7.94 41.72 -16.89
CA ALA A 610 7.00 40.99 -17.72
C ALA A 610 7.57 39.65 -18.23
N TRP A 611 8.88 39.61 -18.56
CA TRP A 611 9.55 38.38 -18.92
C TRP A 611 9.61 37.41 -17.72
N ALA A 612 9.98 37.88 -16.53
CA ALA A 612 10.09 37.06 -15.32
C ALA A 612 8.74 36.45 -14.93
N GLU A 613 7.66 37.24 -14.97
CA GLU A 613 6.30 36.76 -14.71
C GLU A 613 5.87 35.68 -15.72
N ARG A 614 6.18 35.87 -17.01
CA ARG A 614 5.92 34.84 -18.04
C ARG A 614 6.72 33.56 -17.81
N ALA A 615 8.01 33.70 -17.51
CA ALA A 615 8.90 32.56 -17.25
C ALA A 615 8.44 31.73 -16.02
N LEU A 616 7.88 32.38 -15.03
CA LEU A 616 7.31 31.70 -13.85
C LEU A 616 5.92 31.09 -14.11
N GLY A 617 5.29 31.36 -15.25
CA GLY A 617 3.97 30.84 -15.60
C GLY A 617 2.83 31.58 -14.88
N ALA A 618 3.03 32.82 -14.45
CA ALA A 618 1.95 33.72 -14.08
C ALA A 618 1.03 33.85 -15.32
N LYS A 619 -0.22 33.43 -15.21
CA LYS A 619 -1.21 33.65 -16.25
C LYS A 619 -1.31 35.15 -16.44
N ALA A 620 -0.91 35.64 -17.61
CA ALA A 620 -1.33 36.97 -18.04
C ALA A 620 -2.84 36.99 -17.83
N GLU A 621 -3.35 37.91 -17.02
CA GLU A 621 -4.79 38.15 -16.89
C GLU A 621 -5.36 38.17 -18.29
N ALA A 622 -6.30 37.25 -18.53
CA ALA A 622 -6.92 37.09 -19.82
C ALA A 622 -7.56 38.44 -20.13
N LYS A 623 -6.87 39.25 -20.95
CA LYS A 623 -7.52 40.42 -21.59
C LYS A 623 -8.85 39.92 -22.12
N GLN A 624 -9.92 40.49 -21.59
CA GLN A 624 -11.29 40.32 -21.96
C GLN A 624 -11.41 39.99 -23.46
N ARG A 625 -11.69 38.75 -23.78
CA ARG A 625 -12.21 38.42 -25.11
C ARG A 625 -13.57 39.02 -25.19
N PRO A 626 -13.87 39.93 -26.14
CA PRO A 626 -15.18 40.53 -26.27
C PRO A 626 -16.21 39.42 -26.49
N GLU A 627 -17.31 39.48 -25.72
CA GLU A 627 -18.43 38.53 -25.70
C GLU A 627 -19.13 38.29 -27.06
N GLN A 628 -18.62 38.88 -28.14
CA GLN A 628 -19.23 38.78 -29.45
C GLN A 628 -18.98 37.47 -30.22
N GLN A 629 -18.06 36.62 -29.78
CA GLN A 629 -17.82 35.34 -30.49
C GLN A 629 -18.59 34.13 -29.91
N GLN A 630 -19.17 34.22 -28.74
CA GLN A 630 -20.01 33.14 -28.19
C GLN A 630 -21.45 33.10 -28.74
N ARG A 631 -21.95 34.19 -29.32
CA ARG A 631 -23.29 34.22 -29.93
C ARG A 631 -23.40 33.60 -31.30
N LYS A 632 -22.28 33.33 -32.01
CA LYS A 632 -22.29 32.68 -33.35
C LYS A 632 -22.20 31.14 -33.33
N LYS A 633 -21.93 30.50 -32.20
CA LYS A 633 -21.90 29.03 -32.08
C LYS A 633 -23.17 28.39 -31.49
N LYS A 634 -24.21 29.20 -31.17
CA LYS A 634 -25.53 28.71 -30.74
C LYS A 634 -26.61 28.83 -31.83
N LYS A 635 -26.21 29.16 -33.08
CA LYS A 635 -27.13 29.21 -34.24
C LYS A 635 -26.51 28.50 -35.47
N LYS A 636 -25.97 27.31 -35.27
CA LYS A 636 -25.81 26.32 -36.34
C LYS A 636 -26.03 24.93 -35.74
#